data_f94afe6ec78e5e8555caeede4af9eb5b
#
_entry.id   f94afe6ec78e5e8555caeede4af9eb5b
#
_cell.length_a   1.000
_cell.length_b   1.000
_cell.length_c   1.000
_cell.angle_alpha   90.00
_cell.angle_beta   90.00
_cell.angle_gamma   90.00
#
_symmetry.space_group_name_H-M   'P 1'
#
loop_
_entity.id
_entity.type
_entity.pdbx_description
1 polymer ?
#
loop_
_entity_poly.entity_id
_entity_poly.type
_entity_poly.pdbx_seq_one_letter_code
_entity_poly.pdbx_strand_id
1 'polypeptide(L)'
;MRTLRLVLLACIGIAGPHAFAAPAEGLPAQSVRLVVPFPPGGSTDAIARILAEGLAKELGESVYIDNRPGAATNIGSEWVAKARPDGYTLLFGSSALLVNQIFGPKPGFDPQEGLAPISTVAEVPFVLAAHPDAPFRTPREFVLAARHEPGRLSVASSQLDTYVERLMHVAGVELLHVPYKGGAQAVTDTMSGVVDSTFALAPVLLPLLEAGKLRAIGITSPKRLKDSLPDVPTFVESGVDFIISALYVLQGPVGMEPERLERLNSAVRAVATSGSFKSRLKEIGAKASSSSPEELTELLRKQSSAWEKLAKDHPELLKSR
;
A
#
# COMPACT_ATOMS: atom_id res chain seq x y z
N MET A 1 74.97 28.80 67.77
CA MET A 1 74.49 29.09 66.44
C MET A 1 73.61 27.90 66.05
N ARG A 2 72.32 28.17 65.87
CA ARG A 2 71.26 27.16 65.85
C ARG A 2 71.02 26.64 64.46
N THR A 3 71.11 25.35 64.29
CA THR A 3 70.77 24.58 63.06
C THR A 3 69.30 24.27 63.03
N LEU A 4 68.62 24.79 62.06
CA LEU A 4 67.19 24.54 61.79
C LEU A 4 67.03 23.25 60.91
N ARG A 5 66.45 22.18 61.46
CA ARG A 5 66.11 20.97 60.70
C ARG A 5 64.74 21.11 60.07
N LEU A 6 64.73 21.08 58.76
CA LEU A 6 63.50 21.02 57.96
C LEU A 6 63.04 19.54 57.85
N VAL A 7 61.82 19.28 58.33
CA VAL A 7 61.18 17.95 58.20
C VAL A 7 60.29 18.04 56.97
N LEU A 8 60.62 17.27 55.93
CA LEU A 8 59.81 17.15 54.70
C LEU A 8 58.84 15.97 54.85
N LEU A 9 57.54 16.28 54.99
CA LEU A 9 56.45 15.29 55.00
C LEU A 9 56.12 14.93 53.55
N ALA A 10 56.42 13.68 53.10
CA ALA A 10 56.01 13.17 51.82
C ALA A 10 54.58 12.59 51.90
N CYS A 11 53.62 13.33 51.32
CA CYS A 11 52.28 12.77 51.08
C CYS A 11 52.29 11.87 49.85
N ILE A 12 52.23 10.57 50.07
CA ILE A 12 52.04 9.56 49.02
C ILE A 12 50.54 9.52 48.73
N GLY A 13 50.13 10.17 47.64
CA GLY A 13 48.80 10.09 47.09
C GLY A 13 48.57 8.71 46.41
N ILE A 14 47.67 7.89 46.94
CA ILE A 14 47.22 6.67 46.32
C ILE A 14 46.27 7.07 45.16
N ALA A 15 46.81 7.10 43.94
CA ALA A 15 45.99 7.19 42.73
C ALA A 15 45.40 5.82 42.43
N GLY A 16 44.14 5.61 42.81
CA GLY A 16 43.36 4.44 42.39
C GLY A 16 43.16 4.49 40.87
N PRO A 17 43.15 3.34 40.17
CA PRO A 17 42.85 3.30 38.75
C PRO A 17 41.37 3.74 38.54
N HIS A 18 41.20 4.92 38.01
CA HIS A 18 39.90 5.29 37.44
C HIS A 18 39.68 4.45 36.18
N ALA A 19 38.91 3.38 36.32
CA ALA A 19 38.37 2.68 35.15
C ALA A 19 37.48 3.67 34.39
N PHE A 20 38.03 4.24 33.33
CA PHE A 20 37.20 4.87 32.29
C PHE A 20 36.36 3.75 31.70
N ALA A 21 35.09 3.69 32.10
CA ALA A 21 34.09 2.93 31.38
C ALA A 21 34.08 3.55 29.95
N ALA A 22 34.64 2.79 28.99
CA ALA A 22 34.49 3.13 27.58
C ALA A 22 32.98 3.25 27.31
N PRO A 23 32.51 4.35 26.63
CA PRO A 23 31.13 4.39 26.19
C PRO A 23 30.91 3.12 25.39
N ALA A 24 29.85 2.35 25.72
CA ALA A 24 29.40 1.27 24.90
C ALA A 24 29.20 1.88 23.51
N GLU A 25 30.10 1.59 22.58
CA GLU A 25 29.91 1.90 21.16
C GLU A 25 28.67 1.12 20.74
N GLY A 26 27.49 1.75 20.93
CA GLY A 26 26.27 1.31 20.29
C GLY A 26 26.58 1.31 18.81
N LEU A 27 26.56 0.16 18.18
CA LEU A 27 26.55 0.05 16.72
C LEU A 27 25.61 1.13 16.21
N PRO A 28 25.97 1.90 15.16
CA PRO A 28 25.10 2.94 14.64
C PRO A 28 23.76 2.29 14.32
N ALA A 29 22.68 2.82 14.90
CA ALA A 29 21.34 2.29 14.73
C ALA A 29 21.09 2.19 13.22
N GLN A 30 21.02 0.95 12.69
CA GLN A 30 20.87 0.74 11.27
C GLN A 30 19.47 1.18 10.89
N SER A 31 19.35 2.12 9.92
CA SER A 31 18.07 2.62 9.48
C SER A 31 17.33 1.58 8.65
N VAL A 32 16.05 1.40 8.90
CA VAL A 32 15.18 0.55 8.07
C VAL A 32 14.83 1.29 6.78
N ARG A 33 15.11 0.67 5.66
CA ARG A 33 14.72 1.13 4.32
C ARG A 33 13.37 0.53 3.95
N LEU A 34 12.37 1.37 3.75
CA LEU A 34 11.07 0.96 3.28
C LEU A 34 10.96 1.25 1.77
N VAL A 35 11.14 0.22 0.97
CA VAL A 35 11.04 0.30 -0.49
C VAL A 35 9.58 0.37 -0.90
N VAL A 36 9.24 1.40 -1.68
CA VAL A 36 7.91 1.63 -2.23
C VAL A 36 8.01 1.52 -3.75
N PRO A 37 7.43 0.48 -4.39
CA PRO A 37 7.57 0.23 -5.82
C PRO A 37 6.64 1.10 -6.67
N PHE A 38 6.37 2.33 -6.21
CA PHE A 38 5.51 3.33 -6.86
C PHE A 38 6.17 4.70 -6.84
N PRO A 39 5.79 5.60 -7.78
CA PRO A 39 6.29 6.98 -7.77
C PRO A 39 5.93 7.71 -6.46
N PRO A 40 6.75 8.66 -6.02
CA PRO A 40 6.42 9.50 -4.88
C PRO A 40 5.18 10.36 -5.13
N GLY A 41 4.47 10.73 -4.05
CA GLY A 41 3.29 11.60 -4.08
C GLY A 41 1.96 10.92 -4.38
N GLY A 42 1.95 9.62 -4.68
CA GLY A 42 0.72 8.84 -4.82
C GLY A 42 0.17 8.32 -3.49
N SER A 43 -1.03 7.71 -3.54
CA SER A 43 -1.68 7.12 -2.35
C SER A 43 -0.81 6.10 -1.62
N THR A 44 -0.07 5.27 -2.37
CA THR A 44 0.86 4.27 -1.80
C THR A 44 1.98 4.95 -1.01
N ASP A 45 2.60 6.00 -1.57
CA ASP A 45 3.66 6.76 -0.92
C ASP A 45 3.15 7.46 0.35
N ALA A 46 1.94 8.04 0.30
CA ALA A 46 1.31 8.68 1.46
C ALA A 46 1.11 7.68 2.62
N ILE A 47 0.55 6.50 2.34
CA ILE A 47 0.35 5.45 3.35
C ILE A 47 1.70 4.94 3.89
N ALA A 48 2.69 4.73 3.00
CA ALA A 48 4.03 4.31 3.39
C ALA A 48 4.71 5.28 4.35
N ARG A 49 4.56 6.59 4.13
CA ARG A 49 5.10 7.62 5.03
C ARG A 49 4.43 7.62 6.40
N ILE A 50 3.11 7.47 6.43
CA ILE A 50 2.36 7.35 7.69
C ILE A 50 2.81 6.10 8.46
N LEU A 51 3.01 4.97 7.77
CA LEU A 51 3.53 3.74 8.35
C LEU A 51 4.96 3.91 8.88
N ALA A 52 5.85 4.52 8.09
CA ALA A 52 7.26 4.72 8.43
C ALA A 52 7.44 5.53 9.72
N GLU A 53 6.65 6.59 9.92
CA GLU A 53 6.63 7.38 11.15
C GLU A 53 6.22 6.53 12.38
N GLY A 54 5.22 5.66 12.19
CA GLY A 54 4.78 4.74 13.23
C GLY A 54 5.83 3.68 13.56
N LEU A 55 6.39 3.03 12.52
CA LEU A 55 7.42 2.00 12.67
C LEU A 55 8.69 2.55 13.33
N ALA A 56 9.09 3.79 13.00
CA ALA A 56 10.26 4.41 13.62
C ALA A 56 10.11 4.53 15.14
N LYS A 57 8.91 4.83 15.63
CA LYS A 57 8.60 4.90 17.07
C LYS A 57 8.59 3.52 17.72
N GLU A 58 7.93 2.54 17.10
CA GLU A 58 7.78 1.20 17.67
C GLU A 58 9.10 0.41 17.66
N LEU A 59 9.91 0.58 16.63
CA LEU A 59 11.20 -0.10 16.51
C LEU A 59 12.32 0.60 17.28
N GLY A 60 12.20 1.91 17.54
CA GLY A 60 13.30 2.74 18.03
C GLY A 60 14.43 2.92 16.99
N GLU A 61 14.11 2.75 15.72
CA GLU A 61 15.02 2.78 14.58
C GLU A 61 14.54 3.82 13.57
N SER A 62 15.45 4.49 12.86
CA SER A 62 15.04 5.38 11.77
C SER A 62 14.43 4.55 10.63
N VAL A 63 13.31 5.00 10.06
CA VAL A 63 12.69 4.40 8.88
C VAL A 63 12.59 5.43 7.78
N TYR A 64 13.11 5.14 6.59
CA TYR A 64 13.06 6.05 5.45
C TYR A 64 12.47 5.39 4.21
N ILE A 65 11.82 6.20 3.37
CA ILE A 65 11.18 5.76 2.13
C ILE A 65 12.19 5.76 0.98
N ASP A 66 12.22 4.68 0.21
CA ASP A 66 12.98 4.54 -1.02
C ASP A 66 12.01 4.18 -2.16
N ASN A 67 11.57 5.19 -2.94
CA ASN A 67 10.66 4.97 -4.06
C ASN A 67 11.41 4.34 -5.25
N ARG A 68 11.03 3.12 -5.66
CA ARG A 68 11.60 2.38 -6.79
C ARG A 68 10.52 1.91 -7.76
N PRO A 69 9.93 2.82 -8.53
CA PRO A 69 8.91 2.48 -9.50
C PRO A 69 9.48 1.76 -10.73
N GLY A 70 8.61 1.10 -11.48
CA GLY A 70 8.92 0.55 -12.79
C GLY A 70 8.51 -0.90 -12.97
N ALA A 71 8.32 -1.31 -14.24
CA ALA A 71 7.91 -2.64 -14.67
C ALA A 71 6.72 -3.20 -13.85
N ALA A 72 5.66 -2.40 -13.68
CA ALA A 72 4.47 -2.76 -12.91
C ALA A 72 4.80 -3.24 -11.48
N THR A 73 5.64 -2.50 -10.75
CA THR A 73 6.15 -2.77 -9.39
C THR A 73 7.31 -3.78 -9.29
N ASN A 74 7.63 -4.50 -10.35
CA ASN A 74 8.62 -5.58 -10.31
C ASN A 74 10.03 -5.10 -9.92
N ILE A 75 10.47 -3.90 -10.39
CA ILE A 75 11.83 -3.39 -10.09
C ILE A 75 12.07 -3.26 -8.60
N GLY A 76 11.18 -2.57 -7.88
CA GLY A 76 11.31 -2.39 -6.44
C GLY A 76 11.14 -3.68 -5.65
N SER A 77 10.20 -4.53 -6.07
CA SER A 77 9.92 -5.81 -5.40
C SER A 77 11.07 -6.80 -5.56
N GLU A 78 11.60 -6.94 -6.76
CA GLU A 78 12.76 -7.81 -7.04
C GLU A 78 14.02 -7.34 -6.30
N TRP A 79 14.19 -6.01 -6.19
CA TRP A 79 15.31 -5.44 -5.44
C TRP A 79 15.26 -5.84 -3.96
N VAL A 80 14.07 -5.86 -3.34
CA VAL A 80 13.89 -6.32 -1.95
C VAL A 80 14.08 -7.83 -1.85
N ALA A 81 13.49 -8.61 -2.77
CA ALA A 81 13.64 -10.07 -2.76
C ALA A 81 15.11 -10.52 -2.79
N LYS A 82 15.99 -9.72 -3.41
CA LYS A 82 17.45 -9.98 -3.49
C LYS A 82 18.26 -9.30 -2.37
N ALA A 83 17.64 -8.59 -1.46
CA ALA A 83 18.32 -7.92 -0.37
C ALA A 83 18.76 -8.91 0.71
N ARG A 84 19.66 -8.48 1.61
CA ARG A 84 20.05 -9.30 2.77
C ARG A 84 18.84 -9.49 3.69
N PRO A 85 18.63 -10.71 4.23
CA PRO A 85 17.48 -11.01 5.08
C PRO A 85 17.69 -10.56 6.53
N ASP A 86 18.27 -9.38 6.73
CA ASP A 86 18.57 -8.80 8.04
C ASP A 86 17.42 -7.94 8.62
N GLY A 87 16.33 -7.78 7.85
CA GLY A 87 15.16 -7.02 8.25
C GLY A 87 15.35 -5.50 8.22
N TYR A 88 16.40 -4.97 7.56
CA TYR A 88 16.62 -3.54 7.36
C TYR A 88 16.26 -3.06 5.96
N THR A 89 15.86 -3.96 5.09
CA THR A 89 15.30 -3.64 3.76
C THR A 89 13.98 -4.34 3.61
N LEU A 90 12.90 -3.56 3.57
CA LEU A 90 11.53 -4.05 3.55
C LEU A 90 10.79 -3.52 2.33
N LEU A 91 9.80 -4.26 1.85
CA LEU A 91 8.89 -3.87 0.78
C LEU A 91 7.56 -3.43 1.37
N PHE A 92 7.18 -2.18 1.13
CA PHE A 92 5.81 -1.75 1.26
C PHE A 92 5.12 -1.90 -0.10
N GLY A 93 4.57 -3.09 -0.32
CA GLY A 93 3.95 -3.50 -1.56
C GLY A 93 2.42 -3.45 -1.50
N SER A 94 1.82 -3.92 -2.58
CA SER A 94 0.38 -4.14 -2.63
C SER A 94 0.05 -5.43 -3.36
N SER A 95 -1.19 -5.89 -3.22
CA SER A 95 -1.71 -7.05 -3.96
C SER A 95 -1.65 -6.89 -5.48
N ALA A 96 -1.39 -5.69 -6.01
CA ALA A 96 -1.16 -5.47 -7.43
C ALA A 96 0.02 -6.30 -7.97
N LEU A 97 1.02 -6.62 -7.14
CA LEU A 97 2.13 -7.49 -7.53
C LEU A 97 1.65 -8.87 -8.01
N LEU A 98 0.65 -9.46 -7.33
CA LEU A 98 0.05 -10.73 -7.72
C LEU A 98 -0.72 -10.63 -9.04
N VAL A 99 -1.48 -9.54 -9.22
CA VAL A 99 -2.21 -9.27 -10.48
C VAL A 99 -1.22 -9.12 -11.63
N ASN A 100 -0.17 -8.35 -11.41
CA ASN A 100 0.87 -8.10 -12.42
C ASN A 100 1.67 -9.37 -12.78
N GLN A 101 1.86 -10.30 -11.84
CA GLN A 101 2.49 -11.60 -12.12
C GLN A 101 1.68 -12.41 -13.17
N ILE A 102 0.37 -12.30 -13.13
CA ILE A 102 -0.55 -13.06 -13.99
C ILE A 102 -0.82 -12.29 -15.30
N PHE A 103 -1.18 -11.01 -15.19
CA PHE A 103 -1.65 -10.20 -16.31
C PHE A 103 -0.63 -9.17 -16.83
N GLY A 104 0.47 -8.94 -16.13
CA GLY A 104 1.50 -7.95 -16.44
C GLY A 104 2.84 -8.55 -16.92
N PRO A 105 3.88 -7.73 -16.96
CA PRO A 105 5.25 -8.20 -17.16
C PRO A 105 5.65 -9.16 -16.05
N LYS A 106 6.16 -10.32 -16.43
CA LYS A 106 6.60 -11.31 -15.41
C LYS A 106 7.78 -10.74 -14.61
N PRO A 107 7.73 -10.82 -13.27
CA PRO A 107 8.88 -10.48 -12.45
C PRO A 107 10.02 -11.48 -12.65
N GLY A 108 11.26 -11.05 -12.40
CA GLY A 108 12.45 -11.92 -12.44
C GLY A 108 12.58 -12.86 -11.23
N PHE A 109 11.54 -12.98 -10.42
CA PHE A 109 11.45 -13.81 -9.22
C PHE A 109 10.01 -14.28 -9.00
N ASP A 110 9.79 -15.29 -8.19
CA ASP A 110 8.44 -15.67 -7.73
C ASP A 110 8.04 -14.81 -6.53
N PRO A 111 7.02 -13.93 -6.63
CA PRO A 111 6.60 -13.09 -5.52
C PRO A 111 6.08 -13.85 -4.29
N GLN A 112 5.59 -15.08 -4.45
CA GLN A 112 5.09 -15.88 -3.33
C GLN A 112 6.23 -16.58 -2.57
N GLU A 113 7.31 -16.96 -3.27
CA GLU A 113 8.45 -17.67 -2.71
C GLU A 113 9.62 -16.74 -2.38
N GLY A 114 9.75 -15.60 -3.07
CA GLY A 114 10.88 -14.68 -2.96
C GLY A 114 10.71 -13.57 -1.91
N LEU A 115 9.51 -13.41 -1.35
CA LEU A 115 9.21 -12.40 -0.33
C LEU A 115 8.59 -13.04 0.90
N ALA A 116 9.17 -12.80 2.06
CA ALA A 116 8.62 -13.22 3.36
C ALA A 116 7.49 -12.27 3.77
N PRO A 117 6.25 -12.75 3.95
CA PRO A 117 5.15 -11.94 4.46
C PRO A 117 5.41 -11.49 5.91
N ILE A 118 5.13 -10.22 6.21
CA ILE A 118 5.25 -9.68 7.57
C ILE A 118 3.86 -9.37 8.12
N SER A 119 3.10 -8.49 7.46
CA SER A 119 1.75 -8.13 7.89
C SER A 119 0.99 -7.43 6.78
N THR A 120 -0.35 -7.47 6.81
CA THR A 120 -1.17 -6.45 6.16
C THR A 120 -0.94 -5.10 6.84
N VAL A 121 -1.21 -4.00 6.15
CA VAL A 121 -1.05 -2.63 6.68
C VAL A 121 -2.32 -1.81 6.50
N ALA A 122 -2.86 -1.83 5.29
CA ALA A 122 -4.04 -1.07 4.95
C ALA A 122 -4.82 -1.71 3.80
N GLU A 123 -6.13 -1.48 3.81
CA GLU A 123 -7.02 -1.75 2.70
C GLU A 123 -7.57 -0.43 2.14
N VAL A 124 -7.52 -0.28 0.82
CA VAL A 124 -8.03 0.90 0.13
C VAL A 124 -9.02 0.46 -0.94
N PRO A 125 -10.30 0.80 -0.82
CA PRO A 125 -11.27 0.50 -1.85
C PRO A 125 -11.07 1.39 -3.08
N PHE A 126 -11.58 0.92 -4.20
CA PHE A 126 -11.73 1.75 -5.38
C PHE A 126 -13.09 2.45 -5.36
N VAL A 127 -13.16 3.55 -6.06
CA VAL A 127 -14.39 4.31 -6.30
C VAL A 127 -14.56 4.48 -7.80
N LEU A 128 -15.75 4.21 -8.29
CA LEU A 128 -16.18 4.66 -9.60
C LEU A 128 -16.71 6.09 -9.42
N ALA A 129 -16.10 7.05 -10.11
CA ALA A 129 -16.54 8.44 -10.11
C ALA A 129 -16.82 8.90 -11.54
N ALA A 130 -17.72 9.86 -11.70
CA ALA A 130 -18.11 10.39 -13.00
C ALA A 130 -18.13 11.92 -12.98
N HIS A 131 -18.25 12.51 -14.19
CA HIS A 131 -18.56 13.92 -14.33
C HIS A 131 -19.84 14.26 -13.55
N PRO A 132 -19.96 15.44 -12.92
CA PRO A 132 -21.15 15.80 -12.14
C PRO A 132 -22.47 15.71 -12.92
N ASP A 133 -22.44 15.97 -14.23
CA ASP A 133 -23.62 15.94 -15.11
C ASP A 133 -23.91 14.54 -15.70
N ALA A 134 -23.14 13.51 -15.35
CA ALA A 134 -23.41 12.15 -15.82
C ALA A 134 -24.85 11.71 -15.46
N PRO A 135 -25.55 10.97 -16.35
CA PRO A 135 -26.96 10.62 -16.15
C PRO A 135 -27.21 9.53 -15.11
N PHE A 136 -26.17 9.01 -14.48
CA PHE A 136 -26.22 7.97 -13.47
C PHE A 136 -25.58 8.45 -12.15
N ARG A 137 -26.13 8.01 -11.01
CA ARG A 137 -25.72 8.40 -9.65
C ARG A 137 -25.36 7.24 -8.74
N THR A 138 -25.70 6.02 -9.17
CA THR A 138 -25.49 4.80 -8.39
C THR A 138 -24.88 3.71 -9.29
N PRO A 139 -24.24 2.65 -8.73
CA PRO A 139 -23.77 1.51 -9.52
C PRO A 139 -24.89 0.84 -10.31
N ARG A 140 -26.10 0.77 -9.74
CA ARG A 140 -27.26 0.21 -10.42
C ARG A 140 -27.64 1.02 -11.67
N GLU A 141 -27.70 2.33 -11.55
CA GLU A 141 -28.00 3.21 -12.69
C GLU A 141 -26.91 3.15 -13.76
N PHE A 142 -25.64 3.14 -13.34
CA PHE A 142 -24.50 2.97 -14.24
C PHE A 142 -24.60 1.66 -15.04
N VAL A 143 -24.86 0.52 -14.37
CA VAL A 143 -25.02 -0.78 -15.02
C VAL A 143 -26.23 -0.78 -15.97
N LEU A 144 -27.34 -0.17 -15.59
CA LEU A 144 -28.52 -0.05 -16.47
C LEU A 144 -28.22 0.78 -17.71
N ALA A 145 -27.51 1.90 -17.56
CA ALA A 145 -27.09 2.74 -18.69
C ALA A 145 -26.14 1.99 -19.63
N ALA A 146 -25.15 1.25 -19.06
CA ALA A 146 -24.23 0.42 -19.84
C ALA A 146 -24.94 -0.71 -20.62
N ARG A 147 -25.99 -1.31 -20.04
CA ARG A 147 -26.81 -2.33 -20.72
C ARG A 147 -27.69 -1.76 -21.84
N HIS A 148 -28.14 -0.52 -21.65
CA HIS A 148 -28.97 0.15 -22.68
C HIS A 148 -28.15 0.51 -23.93
N GLU A 149 -26.90 0.91 -23.75
CA GLU A 149 -25.98 1.27 -24.84
C GLU A 149 -24.63 0.54 -24.66
N PRO A 150 -24.54 -0.76 -25.04
CA PRO A 150 -23.32 -1.55 -24.87
C PRO A 150 -22.10 -0.92 -25.56
N GLY A 151 -20.97 -0.88 -24.87
CA GLY A 151 -19.70 -0.35 -25.38
C GLY A 151 -19.64 1.18 -25.51
N ARG A 152 -20.68 1.94 -25.14
CA ARG A 152 -20.70 3.39 -25.26
C ARG A 152 -20.13 4.10 -24.04
N LEU A 153 -20.49 3.66 -22.84
CA LEU A 153 -20.00 4.29 -21.61
C LEU A 153 -18.51 4.06 -21.42
N SER A 154 -17.75 5.15 -21.34
CA SER A 154 -16.31 5.12 -21.17
C SER A 154 -15.91 5.09 -19.70
N VAL A 155 -14.92 4.24 -19.37
CA VAL A 155 -14.31 4.15 -18.05
C VAL A 155 -12.81 4.35 -18.18
N ALA A 156 -12.30 5.46 -17.69
CA ALA A 156 -10.88 5.75 -17.59
C ALA A 156 -10.26 5.01 -16.39
N SER A 157 -9.09 4.44 -16.58
CA SER A 157 -8.31 3.89 -15.47
C SER A 157 -6.81 3.99 -15.73
N SER A 158 -6.01 3.82 -14.70
CA SER A 158 -4.55 3.75 -14.83
C SER A 158 -4.05 2.47 -14.17
N GLN A 159 -3.49 1.58 -14.99
CA GLN A 159 -2.98 0.27 -14.54
C GLN A 159 -4.05 -0.61 -13.83
N LEU A 160 -5.32 -0.44 -14.19
CA LEU A 160 -6.46 -1.14 -13.58
C LEU A 160 -7.29 -1.89 -14.64
N ASP A 161 -6.71 -2.19 -15.79
CA ASP A 161 -7.38 -2.82 -16.93
C ASP A 161 -8.13 -4.09 -16.51
N THR A 162 -7.44 -4.98 -15.81
CA THR A 162 -8.02 -6.23 -15.30
C THR A 162 -9.18 -6.02 -14.32
N TYR A 163 -9.17 -4.91 -13.56
CA TYR A 163 -10.27 -4.62 -12.63
C TYR A 163 -11.50 -4.08 -13.36
N VAL A 164 -11.32 -3.26 -14.40
CA VAL A 164 -12.42 -2.79 -15.26
C VAL A 164 -13.04 -3.96 -16.03
N GLU A 165 -12.22 -4.84 -16.59
CA GLU A 165 -12.65 -6.07 -17.25
C GLU A 165 -13.45 -6.97 -16.29
N ARG A 166 -12.97 -7.14 -15.05
CA ARG A 166 -13.71 -7.88 -14.03
C ARG A 166 -15.05 -7.23 -13.71
N LEU A 167 -15.13 -5.88 -13.66
CA LEU A 167 -16.40 -5.18 -13.47
C LEU A 167 -17.37 -5.50 -14.63
N MET A 168 -16.91 -5.41 -15.88
CA MET A 168 -17.70 -5.73 -17.06
C MET A 168 -18.28 -7.15 -16.97
N HIS A 169 -17.41 -8.09 -16.62
CA HIS A 169 -17.81 -9.51 -16.49
C HIS A 169 -18.87 -9.71 -15.39
N VAL A 170 -18.59 -9.23 -14.16
CA VAL A 170 -19.48 -9.42 -13.00
C VAL A 170 -20.83 -8.72 -13.18
N ALA A 171 -20.82 -7.52 -13.80
CA ALA A 171 -22.02 -6.73 -14.04
C ALA A 171 -22.79 -7.19 -15.30
N GLY A 172 -22.18 -8.00 -16.18
CA GLY A 172 -22.74 -8.41 -17.46
C GLY A 172 -23.01 -7.21 -18.38
N VAL A 173 -21.98 -6.37 -18.57
CA VAL A 173 -22.05 -5.15 -19.39
C VAL A 173 -20.82 -5.03 -20.27
N GLU A 174 -20.95 -4.25 -21.37
CA GLU A 174 -19.84 -3.82 -22.19
C GLU A 174 -19.56 -2.34 -21.93
N LEU A 175 -18.29 -1.99 -21.65
CA LEU A 175 -17.82 -0.63 -21.41
C LEU A 175 -16.68 -0.30 -22.38
N LEU A 176 -16.55 0.96 -22.75
CA LEU A 176 -15.37 1.46 -23.44
C LEU A 176 -14.26 1.74 -22.41
N HIS A 177 -13.38 0.78 -22.19
CA HIS A 177 -12.24 0.99 -21.31
C HIS A 177 -11.19 1.89 -21.98
N VAL A 178 -10.79 2.97 -21.31
CA VAL A 178 -9.78 3.94 -21.79
C VAL A 178 -8.58 3.88 -20.83
N PRO A 179 -7.48 3.18 -21.20
CA PRO A 179 -6.31 3.05 -20.36
C PRO A 179 -5.45 4.32 -20.42
N TYR A 180 -5.02 4.78 -19.23
CA TYR A 180 -4.12 5.91 -19.05
C TYR A 180 -2.79 5.48 -18.42
N LYS A 181 -1.69 6.15 -18.78
CA LYS A 181 -0.37 5.91 -18.17
C LYS A 181 -0.30 6.39 -16.71
N GLY A 182 -1.17 7.34 -16.32
CA GLY A 182 -1.22 7.92 -14.98
C GLY A 182 -2.62 8.34 -14.56
N GLY A 183 -2.96 8.12 -13.29
CA GLY A 183 -4.29 8.41 -12.75
C GLY A 183 -4.69 9.88 -12.83
N ALA A 184 -3.75 10.81 -12.73
CA ALA A 184 -4.03 12.25 -12.81
C ALA A 184 -4.67 12.66 -14.15
N GLN A 185 -4.18 12.10 -15.27
CA GLN A 185 -4.73 12.37 -16.58
C GLN A 185 -6.14 11.77 -16.74
N ALA A 186 -6.34 10.51 -16.31
CA ALA A 186 -7.65 9.86 -16.31
C ALA A 186 -8.70 10.71 -15.56
N VAL A 187 -8.32 11.21 -14.39
CA VAL A 187 -9.17 12.07 -13.56
C VAL A 187 -9.45 13.41 -14.25
N THR A 188 -8.44 14.04 -14.87
CA THR A 188 -8.60 15.32 -15.57
C THR A 188 -9.58 15.19 -16.75
N ASP A 189 -9.45 14.13 -17.54
CA ASP A 189 -10.30 13.89 -18.69
C ASP A 189 -11.74 13.52 -18.27
N THR A 190 -11.90 12.89 -17.10
CA THR A 190 -13.25 12.69 -16.52
C THR A 190 -13.87 14.00 -16.03
N MET A 191 -13.09 14.87 -15.36
CA MET A 191 -13.59 16.19 -14.94
C MET A 191 -13.98 17.10 -16.08
N SER A 192 -13.36 16.96 -17.25
CA SER A 192 -13.67 17.73 -18.46
C SER A 192 -14.75 17.09 -19.34
N GLY A 193 -15.27 15.91 -18.97
CA GLY A 193 -16.29 15.19 -19.74
C GLY A 193 -15.77 14.53 -21.02
N VAL A 194 -14.46 14.40 -21.21
CA VAL A 194 -13.84 13.66 -22.33
C VAL A 194 -14.11 12.15 -22.20
N VAL A 195 -14.15 11.66 -20.96
CA VAL A 195 -14.59 10.30 -20.61
C VAL A 195 -15.70 10.37 -19.57
N ASP A 196 -16.64 9.43 -19.60
CA ASP A 196 -17.84 9.47 -18.75
C ASP A 196 -17.53 9.22 -17.27
N SER A 197 -16.55 8.34 -16.99
CA SER A 197 -16.22 7.94 -15.62
C SER A 197 -14.77 7.53 -15.47
N THR A 198 -14.30 7.53 -14.23
CA THR A 198 -12.98 7.03 -13.85
C THR A 198 -13.06 6.03 -12.70
N PHE A 199 -12.20 5.03 -12.73
CA PHE A 199 -12.07 4.03 -11.71
C PHE A 199 -10.70 4.18 -11.03
N ALA A 200 -10.70 4.63 -9.78
CA ALA A 200 -9.47 4.92 -9.05
C ALA A 200 -9.60 4.63 -7.54
N LEU A 201 -8.48 4.62 -6.84
CA LEU A 201 -8.44 4.48 -5.39
C LEU A 201 -9.10 5.68 -4.69
N ALA A 202 -9.82 5.43 -3.60
CA ALA A 202 -10.52 6.46 -2.83
C ALA A 202 -9.64 7.69 -2.50
N PRO A 203 -8.38 7.55 -2.02
CA PRO A 203 -7.53 8.70 -1.71
C PRO A 203 -7.29 9.67 -2.87
N VAL A 204 -7.30 9.17 -4.11
CA VAL A 204 -7.12 9.99 -5.31
C VAL A 204 -8.35 10.84 -5.59
N LEU A 205 -9.53 10.30 -5.33
CA LEU A 205 -10.80 10.91 -5.71
C LEU A 205 -11.41 11.79 -4.61
N LEU A 206 -11.20 11.49 -3.33
CA LEU A 206 -11.83 12.19 -2.22
C LEU A 206 -11.71 13.72 -2.30
N PRO A 207 -10.54 14.34 -2.53
CA PRO A 207 -10.45 15.80 -2.62
C PRO A 207 -11.27 16.41 -3.76
N LEU A 208 -11.47 15.66 -4.85
CA LEU A 208 -12.22 16.11 -6.02
C LEU A 208 -13.72 15.91 -5.84
N LEU A 209 -14.11 14.89 -5.12
CA LEU A 209 -15.50 14.63 -4.72
C LEU A 209 -15.97 15.69 -3.72
N GLU A 210 -15.15 16.02 -2.72
CA GLU A 210 -15.42 17.10 -1.76
C GLU A 210 -15.50 18.46 -2.43
N ALA A 211 -14.68 18.72 -3.45
CA ALA A 211 -14.71 19.94 -4.24
C ALA A 211 -15.86 19.97 -5.28
N GLY A 212 -16.68 18.92 -5.37
CA GLY A 212 -17.77 18.81 -6.35
C GLY A 212 -17.33 18.74 -7.81
N LYS A 213 -16.03 18.49 -8.08
CA LYS A 213 -15.47 18.36 -9.43
C LYS A 213 -15.79 17.02 -10.08
N LEU A 214 -16.02 16.01 -9.27
CA LEU A 214 -16.50 14.69 -9.66
C LEU A 214 -17.65 14.28 -8.73
N ARG A 215 -18.42 13.29 -9.17
CA ARG A 215 -19.45 12.64 -8.37
C ARG A 215 -19.10 11.17 -8.18
N ALA A 216 -19.09 10.70 -6.93
CA ALA A 216 -18.94 9.28 -6.64
C ALA A 216 -20.21 8.52 -7.04
N ILE A 217 -20.02 7.43 -7.77
CA ILE A 217 -21.10 6.56 -8.26
C ILE A 217 -21.19 5.31 -7.39
N GLY A 218 -20.06 4.72 -7.00
CA GLY A 218 -20.07 3.53 -6.19
C GLY A 218 -18.71 3.15 -5.64
N ILE A 219 -18.72 2.42 -4.52
CA ILE A 219 -17.54 1.97 -3.79
C ILE A 219 -17.44 0.45 -3.90
N THR A 220 -16.22 -0.05 -4.07
CA THR A 220 -15.97 -1.49 -4.25
C THR A 220 -15.76 -2.27 -2.96
N SER A 221 -15.84 -1.63 -1.80
CA SER A 221 -15.79 -2.32 -0.51
C SER A 221 -17.13 -2.98 -0.17
N PRO A 222 -17.14 -4.01 0.71
CA PRO A 222 -18.38 -4.64 1.14
C PRO A 222 -19.28 -3.73 1.99
N LYS A 223 -18.75 -2.64 2.53
CA LYS A 223 -19.46 -1.64 3.33
C LYS A 223 -19.06 -0.23 2.88
N ARG A 224 -19.99 0.73 3.05
CA ARG A 224 -19.72 2.15 2.75
C ARG A 224 -18.56 2.71 3.56
N LEU A 225 -17.89 3.70 3.00
CA LEU A 225 -16.92 4.52 3.71
C LEU A 225 -17.67 5.57 4.55
N LYS A 226 -18.17 5.17 5.71
CA LYS A 226 -19.08 5.97 6.55
C LYS A 226 -18.54 7.36 6.92
N ASP A 227 -17.22 7.50 6.93
CA ASP A 227 -16.55 8.71 7.39
C ASP A 227 -16.24 9.68 6.27
N SER A 228 -15.98 9.19 5.06
CA SER A 228 -15.61 10.01 3.90
C SER A 228 -16.69 10.05 2.81
N LEU A 229 -17.43 8.96 2.62
CA LEU A 229 -18.47 8.84 1.57
C LEU A 229 -19.71 8.10 2.13
N PRO A 230 -20.40 8.65 3.18
CA PRO A 230 -21.51 7.96 3.86
C PRO A 230 -22.71 7.69 2.96
N ASP A 231 -22.97 8.58 1.99
CA ASP A 231 -24.14 8.52 1.12
C ASP A 231 -23.90 7.73 -0.16
N VAL A 232 -22.63 7.37 -0.47
CA VAL A 232 -22.28 6.63 -1.68
C VAL A 232 -22.50 5.13 -1.46
N PRO A 233 -23.37 4.49 -2.26
CA PRO A 233 -23.62 3.07 -2.12
C PRO A 233 -22.44 2.23 -2.59
N THR A 234 -22.33 1.02 -2.05
CA THR A 234 -21.39 0.03 -2.59
C THR A 234 -21.97 -0.66 -3.83
N PHE A 235 -21.12 -1.30 -4.62
CA PHE A 235 -21.57 -2.15 -5.73
C PHE A 235 -22.46 -3.28 -5.22
N VAL A 236 -22.11 -3.91 -4.08
CA VAL A 236 -22.88 -4.99 -3.47
C VAL A 236 -24.27 -4.52 -3.02
N GLU A 237 -24.38 -3.35 -2.37
CA GLU A 237 -25.68 -2.75 -2.03
C GLU A 237 -26.55 -2.48 -3.25
N SER A 238 -25.91 -2.27 -4.40
CA SER A 238 -26.59 -2.01 -5.70
C SER A 238 -26.90 -3.29 -6.50
N GLY A 239 -26.63 -4.49 -5.92
CA GLY A 239 -26.88 -5.78 -6.53
C GLY A 239 -25.81 -6.26 -7.51
N VAL A 240 -24.62 -5.68 -7.48
CA VAL A 240 -23.45 -6.09 -8.27
C VAL A 240 -22.40 -6.68 -7.33
N ASP A 241 -22.13 -7.98 -7.41
CA ASP A 241 -21.14 -8.65 -6.54
C ASP A 241 -19.70 -8.31 -6.98
N PHE A 242 -19.36 -7.05 -6.87
CA PHE A 242 -18.05 -6.51 -7.22
C PHE A 242 -17.35 -5.93 -6.00
N ILE A 243 -16.53 -6.77 -5.36
CA ILE A 243 -15.70 -6.42 -4.22
C ILE A 243 -14.25 -6.50 -4.63
N ILE A 244 -13.56 -5.38 -4.58
CA ILE A 244 -12.11 -5.30 -4.75
C ILE A 244 -11.52 -4.20 -3.87
N SER A 245 -10.31 -4.39 -3.40
CA SER A 245 -9.52 -3.38 -2.69
C SER A 245 -8.05 -3.54 -3.02
N ALA A 246 -7.31 -2.47 -3.00
CA ALA A 246 -5.87 -2.54 -2.92
C ALA A 246 -5.48 -2.92 -1.49
N LEU A 247 -4.90 -4.09 -1.33
CA LEU A 247 -4.34 -4.53 -0.06
C LEU A 247 -2.88 -4.11 -0.01
N TYR A 248 -2.54 -3.25 0.93
CA TYR A 248 -1.15 -2.87 1.20
C TYR A 248 -0.55 -3.77 2.26
N VAL A 249 0.66 -4.23 2.00
CA VAL A 249 1.35 -5.25 2.79
C VAL A 249 2.79 -4.84 3.06
N LEU A 250 3.31 -5.28 4.19
CA LEU A 250 4.73 -5.24 4.50
C LEU A 250 5.31 -6.64 4.30
N GLN A 251 6.39 -6.72 3.53
CA GLN A 251 7.12 -7.94 3.25
C GLN A 251 8.62 -7.68 3.36
N GLY A 252 9.41 -8.71 3.49
CA GLY A 252 10.88 -8.64 3.48
C GLY A 252 11.49 -9.71 2.60
N PRO A 253 12.81 -9.78 2.48
CA PRO A 253 13.48 -10.89 1.82
C PRO A 253 13.26 -12.19 2.59
N VAL A 254 13.21 -13.32 1.89
CA VAL A 254 13.11 -14.65 2.50
C VAL A 254 14.38 -14.97 3.28
N GLY A 255 14.23 -15.69 4.39
CA GLY A 255 15.35 -16.11 5.24
C GLY A 255 15.69 -15.14 6.38
N MET A 256 14.79 -14.18 6.68
CA MET A 256 14.94 -13.37 7.90
C MET A 256 14.86 -14.27 9.15
N GLU A 257 15.66 -13.92 10.16
CA GLU A 257 15.58 -14.57 11.47
C GLU A 257 14.19 -14.45 12.09
N PRO A 258 13.62 -15.53 12.66
CA PRO A 258 12.24 -15.52 13.21
C PRO A 258 12.01 -14.42 14.23
N GLU A 259 12.98 -14.11 15.07
CA GLU A 259 12.89 -13.06 16.08
C GLU A 259 12.75 -11.67 15.43
N ARG A 260 13.49 -11.41 14.34
CA ARG A 260 13.38 -10.14 13.60
C ARG A 260 12.03 -10.02 12.89
N LEU A 261 11.55 -11.11 12.30
CA LEU A 261 10.24 -11.17 11.66
C LEU A 261 9.11 -10.85 12.65
N GLU A 262 9.13 -11.50 13.83
CA GLU A 262 8.15 -11.26 14.89
C GLU A 262 8.21 -9.83 15.42
N ARG A 263 9.40 -9.27 15.62
CA ARG A 263 9.56 -7.86 16.02
C ARG A 263 8.94 -6.91 15.01
N LEU A 264 9.16 -7.14 13.71
CA LEU A 264 8.57 -6.34 12.64
C LEU A 264 7.06 -6.49 12.58
N ASN A 265 6.52 -7.72 12.69
CA ASN A 265 5.09 -7.96 12.74
C ASN A 265 4.44 -7.25 13.94
N SER A 266 5.02 -7.41 15.14
CA SER A 266 4.54 -6.75 16.37
C SER A 266 4.52 -5.23 16.23
N ALA A 267 5.56 -4.63 15.64
CA ALA A 267 5.61 -3.19 15.38
C ALA A 267 4.50 -2.74 14.42
N VAL A 268 4.27 -3.47 13.31
CA VAL A 268 3.15 -3.16 12.40
C VAL A 268 1.80 -3.24 13.11
N ARG A 269 1.58 -4.27 13.92
CA ARG A 269 0.33 -4.45 14.68
C ARG A 269 0.10 -3.30 15.67
N ALA A 270 1.14 -2.87 16.38
CA ALA A 270 1.08 -1.72 17.29
C ALA A 270 0.72 -0.44 16.53
N VAL A 271 1.38 -0.17 15.40
CA VAL A 271 1.06 0.97 14.53
C VAL A 271 -0.38 0.89 14.03
N ALA A 272 -0.80 -0.24 13.46
CA ALA A 272 -2.13 -0.42 12.86
C ALA A 272 -3.28 -0.31 13.88
N THR A 273 -3.03 -0.61 15.15
CA THR A 273 -4.02 -0.47 16.23
C THR A 273 -4.06 0.92 16.84
N SER A 274 -3.02 1.75 16.61
CA SER A 274 -2.94 3.10 17.17
C SER A 274 -4.05 4.02 16.62
N GLY A 275 -4.59 4.89 17.49
CA GLY A 275 -5.62 5.86 17.10
C GLY A 275 -5.13 6.85 16.04
N SER A 276 -3.86 7.29 16.13
CA SER A 276 -3.24 8.22 15.20
C SER A 276 -3.16 7.63 13.78
N PHE A 277 -2.69 6.39 13.64
CA PHE A 277 -2.59 5.73 12.33
C PHE A 277 -3.99 5.52 11.71
N LYS A 278 -4.94 5.02 12.49
CA LYS A 278 -6.32 4.83 12.05
C LYS A 278 -6.97 6.14 11.57
N SER A 279 -6.79 7.23 12.33
CA SER A 279 -7.35 8.54 11.95
C SER A 279 -6.77 9.05 10.64
N ARG A 280 -5.44 9.04 10.50
CA ARG A 280 -4.78 9.50 9.27
C ARG A 280 -5.15 8.67 8.04
N LEU A 281 -5.29 7.35 8.18
CA LEU A 281 -5.75 6.50 7.06
C LEU A 281 -7.21 6.76 6.71
N LYS A 282 -8.06 6.94 7.72
CA LYS A 282 -9.47 7.27 7.53
C LYS A 282 -9.67 8.58 6.75
N GLU A 283 -8.90 9.61 7.05
CA GLU A 283 -8.92 10.91 6.34
C GLU A 283 -8.67 10.75 4.84
N ILE A 284 -7.86 9.77 4.45
CA ILE A 284 -7.59 9.48 3.04
C ILE A 284 -8.43 8.31 2.48
N GLY A 285 -9.51 7.91 3.16
CA GLY A 285 -10.39 6.84 2.68
C GLY A 285 -9.77 5.43 2.70
N ALA A 286 -8.73 5.23 3.51
CA ALA A 286 -8.08 3.95 3.72
C ALA A 286 -8.47 3.36 5.09
N LYS A 287 -8.46 2.04 5.20
CA LYS A 287 -8.71 1.32 6.46
C LYS A 287 -7.42 0.67 6.93
N ALA A 288 -7.02 0.94 8.17
CA ALA A 288 -5.90 0.25 8.80
C ALA A 288 -6.20 -1.25 8.95
N SER A 289 -5.22 -2.08 8.68
CA SER A 289 -5.28 -3.52 8.92
C SER A 289 -3.94 -4.05 9.43
N SER A 290 -3.98 -5.20 10.07
CA SER A 290 -2.78 -5.96 10.45
C SER A 290 -3.13 -7.45 10.47
N SER A 291 -2.14 -8.29 10.28
CA SER A 291 -2.29 -9.73 10.29
C SER A 291 -1.04 -10.39 10.86
N SER A 292 -1.10 -11.68 11.17
CA SER A 292 0.12 -12.47 11.34
C SER A 292 0.78 -12.74 9.96
N PRO A 293 2.03 -13.19 9.93
CA PRO A 293 2.70 -13.61 8.71
C PRO A 293 1.95 -14.76 8.00
N GLU A 294 1.41 -15.72 8.77
CA GLU A 294 0.66 -16.88 8.27
C GLU A 294 -0.68 -16.45 7.67
N GLU A 295 -1.41 -15.54 8.35
CA GLU A 295 -2.66 -14.99 7.84
C GLU A 295 -2.44 -14.22 6.54
N LEU A 296 -1.34 -13.44 6.44
CA LEU A 296 -0.98 -12.75 5.21
C LEU A 296 -0.64 -13.73 4.09
N THR A 297 0.14 -14.78 4.39
CA THR A 297 0.48 -15.84 3.43
C THR A 297 -0.78 -16.46 2.84
N GLU A 298 -1.72 -16.87 3.68
CA GLU A 298 -2.97 -17.48 3.24
C GLU A 298 -3.84 -16.51 2.43
N LEU A 299 -3.86 -15.23 2.84
CA LEU A 299 -4.60 -14.19 2.11
C LEU A 299 -4.03 -13.96 0.72
N LEU A 300 -2.72 -13.84 0.58
CA LEU A 300 -2.04 -13.67 -0.71
C LEU A 300 -2.25 -14.88 -1.61
N ARG A 301 -2.16 -16.10 -1.05
CA ARG A 301 -2.41 -17.35 -1.78
C ARG A 301 -3.84 -17.41 -2.32
N LYS A 302 -4.85 -17.08 -1.50
CA LYS A 302 -6.25 -17.02 -1.92
C LYS A 302 -6.48 -16.00 -3.02
N GLN A 303 -5.86 -14.81 -2.90
CA GLN A 303 -5.96 -13.80 -3.94
C GLN A 303 -5.32 -14.25 -5.25
N SER A 304 -4.11 -14.84 -5.21
CA SER A 304 -3.44 -15.38 -6.41
C SER A 304 -4.32 -16.43 -7.10
N SER A 305 -4.80 -17.41 -6.36
CA SER A 305 -5.68 -18.47 -6.90
C SER A 305 -6.96 -17.91 -7.53
N ALA A 306 -7.54 -16.85 -6.95
CA ALA A 306 -8.72 -16.20 -7.53
C ALA A 306 -8.42 -15.50 -8.86
N TRP A 307 -7.26 -14.84 -8.96
CA TRP A 307 -6.81 -14.19 -10.20
C TRP A 307 -6.39 -15.21 -11.27
N GLU A 308 -5.71 -16.29 -10.88
CA GLU A 308 -5.36 -17.39 -11.77
C GLU A 308 -6.61 -18.06 -12.35
N LYS A 309 -7.62 -18.29 -11.51
CA LYS A 309 -8.91 -18.80 -11.95
C LYS A 309 -9.57 -17.87 -12.95
N LEU A 310 -9.61 -16.57 -12.66
CA LEU A 310 -10.15 -15.58 -13.59
C LEU A 310 -9.41 -15.59 -14.94
N ALA A 311 -8.07 -15.66 -14.93
CA ALA A 311 -7.26 -15.73 -16.14
C ALA A 311 -7.52 -17.01 -16.96
N LYS A 312 -7.79 -18.14 -16.27
CA LYS A 312 -8.13 -19.40 -16.91
C LYS A 312 -9.53 -19.38 -17.52
N ASP A 313 -10.50 -18.83 -16.79
CA ASP A 313 -11.89 -18.73 -17.23
C ASP A 313 -12.07 -17.68 -18.34
N HIS A 314 -11.15 -16.66 -18.39
CA HIS A 314 -11.18 -15.52 -19.29
C HIS A 314 -9.81 -15.29 -19.97
N PRO A 315 -9.38 -16.19 -20.88
CA PRO A 315 -8.07 -16.09 -21.54
C PRO A 315 -7.91 -14.85 -22.42
N GLU A 316 -9.00 -14.19 -22.82
CA GLU A 316 -9.01 -12.90 -23.51
C GLU A 316 -8.34 -11.79 -22.68
N LEU A 317 -8.44 -11.82 -21.35
CA LEU A 317 -7.78 -10.87 -20.44
C LEU A 317 -6.24 -10.92 -20.49
N LEU A 318 -5.68 -12.04 -20.95
CA LEU A 318 -4.23 -12.20 -21.13
C LEU A 318 -3.72 -11.61 -22.44
N LYS A 319 -4.62 -11.22 -23.37
CA LYS A 319 -4.28 -10.73 -24.72
C LYS A 319 -4.18 -9.21 -24.82
N SER A 320 -4.60 -8.47 -23.80
CA SER A 320 -4.55 -7.00 -23.75
C SER A 320 -3.17 -6.43 -23.41
N ARG A 321 -2.10 -7.06 -23.93
CA ARG A 321 -0.70 -6.68 -23.71
C ARG A 321 -0.14 -5.84 -24.85
#